data_0be6417b88924113c6521a8d76a2444b
#
_entry.id   0be6417b88924113c6521a8d76a2444b
#
_cell.length_a   1.000
_cell.length_b   1.000
_cell.length_c   1.000
_cell.angle_alpha   90.00
_cell.angle_beta   90.00
_cell.angle_gamma   90.00
#
_symmetry.space_group_name_H-M   'P 1'
#
loop_
_entity.id
_entity.type
_entity.pdbx_description
1 polymer ?
#
loop_
_entity_poly.entity_id
_entity_poly.type
_entity_poly.pdbx_seq_one_letter_code
_entity_poly.pdbx_strand_id
1 'polypeptide(L)'
;MQQKNLVRKKYYLLRKKKYFEISKIFFNPLLSLIKSKIKKIDYIIALYYPTSFEVNILKLLEFNHISNKNLFLPVIEKHNSMNFFSWEKHEVLKVNKYGILEPFKKKKNIPHVMLVPLLAFDKNKYRLGYGKGFYDRYLNKYLKKNKDI
;
A
#
# COMPACT_ATOMS: atom_id res chain seq x y z
N MET A 1 13.19 -18.96 10.41
CA MET A 1 13.37 -17.84 9.44
C MET A 1 13.54 -18.32 8.01
N GLN A 2 14.32 -19.37 7.74
CA GLN A 2 14.54 -19.97 6.41
C GLN A 2 13.24 -20.36 5.68
N GLN A 3 12.32 -21.07 6.34
CA GLN A 3 11.06 -21.53 5.74
C GLN A 3 10.20 -20.39 5.17
N LYS A 4 10.08 -19.26 5.90
CA LYS A 4 9.33 -18.08 5.39
C LYS A 4 9.98 -17.47 4.14
N ASN A 5 11.30 -17.53 4.02
CA ASN A 5 11.99 -17.00 2.84
C ASN A 5 11.79 -17.90 1.61
N LEU A 6 11.76 -19.21 1.77
CA LEU A 6 11.42 -20.15 0.69
C LEU A 6 10.01 -19.91 0.19
N VAL A 7 9.05 -19.75 1.10
CA VAL A 7 7.66 -19.45 0.74
C VAL A 7 7.56 -18.11 -0.01
N ARG A 8 8.26 -17.04 0.42
CA ARG A 8 8.31 -15.77 -0.28
C ARG A 8 8.85 -15.93 -1.71
N LYS A 9 9.97 -16.65 -1.89
CA LYS A 9 10.57 -16.92 -3.20
C LYS A 9 9.59 -17.64 -4.12
N LYS A 10 8.91 -18.68 -3.62
CA LYS A 10 7.89 -19.42 -4.36
C LYS A 10 6.78 -18.50 -4.87
N TYR A 11 6.17 -17.70 -4.00
CA TYR A 11 5.06 -16.82 -4.37
C TYR A 11 5.50 -15.65 -5.25
N TYR A 12 6.71 -15.13 -5.08
CA TYR A 12 7.29 -14.14 -5.98
C TYR A 12 7.43 -14.69 -7.41
N LEU A 13 8.01 -15.89 -7.57
CA LEU A 13 8.15 -16.54 -8.88
C LEU A 13 6.80 -16.85 -9.51
N LEU A 14 5.84 -17.33 -8.73
CA LEU A 14 4.48 -17.57 -9.19
C LEU A 14 3.81 -16.29 -9.70
N ARG A 15 3.95 -15.18 -8.97
CA ARG A 15 3.44 -13.87 -9.36
C ARG A 15 4.10 -13.41 -10.67
N LYS A 16 5.43 -13.48 -10.77
CA LYS A 16 6.16 -13.14 -11.99
C LYS A 16 5.64 -13.90 -13.20
N LYS A 17 5.44 -15.20 -13.05
CA LYS A 17 4.94 -16.09 -14.13
C LYS A 17 3.50 -15.77 -14.54
N LYS A 18 2.64 -15.39 -13.57
CA LYS A 18 1.20 -15.15 -13.77
C LYS A 18 0.83 -13.67 -13.82
N TYR A 19 1.81 -12.78 -13.90
CA TYR A 19 1.53 -11.35 -13.95
C TYR A 19 0.77 -10.98 -15.22
N PHE A 20 -0.24 -10.16 -15.05
CA PHE A 20 -0.94 -9.47 -16.13
C PHE A 20 -1.35 -8.08 -15.64
N GLU A 21 -1.40 -7.13 -16.55
CA GLU A 21 -1.85 -5.78 -16.24
C GLU A 21 -3.37 -5.75 -16.11
N ILE A 22 -3.86 -5.29 -14.98
CA ILE A 22 -5.29 -5.16 -14.71
C ILE A 22 -5.82 -3.83 -15.21
N SER A 23 -7.08 -3.81 -15.69
CA SER A 23 -7.78 -2.56 -16.00
C SER A 23 -8.33 -1.89 -14.75
N LYS A 24 -8.69 -0.59 -14.86
CA LYS A 24 -9.29 0.14 -13.72
C LYS A 24 -10.60 -0.50 -13.21
N ILE A 25 -11.38 -1.13 -14.08
CA ILE A 25 -12.67 -1.74 -13.73
C ILE A 25 -12.50 -2.81 -12.64
N PHE A 26 -11.34 -3.47 -12.59
CA PHE A 26 -11.00 -4.43 -11.55
C PHE A 26 -11.16 -3.87 -10.12
N PHE A 27 -11.03 -2.57 -9.96
CA PHE A 27 -11.13 -1.90 -8.65
C PHE A 27 -12.55 -1.48 -8.25
N ASN A 28 -13.57 -1.68 -9.08
CA ASN A 28 -14.95 -1.30 -8.75
C ASN A 28 -15.45 -1.91 -7.43
N PRO A 29 -15.23 -3.21 -7.13
CA PRO A 29 -15.63 -3.78 -5.85
C PRO A 29 -14.93 -3.12 -4.65
N LEU A 30 -13.63 -2.81 -4.79
CA LEU A 30 -12.86 -2.10 -3.76
C LEU A 30 -13.43 -0.70 -3.51
N LEU A 31 -13.72 0.05 -4.56
CA LEU A 31 -14.29 1.39 -4.45
C LEU A 31 -15.69 1.37 -3.80
N SER A 32 -16.52 0.40 -4.15
CA SER A 32 -17.83 0.21 -3.51
C SER A 32 -17.67 -0.09 -2.02
N LEU A 33 -16.71 -0.95 -1.66
CA LEU A 33 -16.41 -1.26 -0.27
C LEU A 33 -15.92 -0.01 0.50
N ILE A 34 -15.02 0.77 -0.07
CA ILE A 34 -14.53 2.00 0.54
C ILE A 34 -15.69 2.96 0.79
N LYS A 35 -16.54 3.20 -0.21
CA LYS A 35 -17.73 4.06 -0.08
C LYS A 35 -18.70 3.58 1.00
N SER A 36 -18.91 2.27 1.14
CA SER A 36 -19.81 1.71 2.15
C SER A 36 -19.29 1.85 3.59
N LYS A 37 -17.96 1.82 3.76
CA LYS A 37 -17.31 1.84 5.09
C LYS A 37 -16.93 3.23 5.55
N ILE A 38 -16.62 4.14 4.61
CA ILE A 38 -16.13 5.47 4.93
C ILE A 38 -17.18 6.51 4.56
N LYS A 39 -17.84 7.05 5.58
CA LYS A 39 -18.84 8.11 5.42
C LYS A 39 -18.24 9.51 5.27
N LYS A 40 -16.93 9.67 5.49
CA LYS A 40 -16.22 10.95 5.33
C LYS A 40 -16.07 11.31 3.86
N ILE A 41 -16.32 12.56 3.50
CA ILE A 41 -16.13 13.07 2.14
C ILE A 41 -14.63 13.20 1.84
N ASP A 42 -13.86 13.71 2.80
CA ASP A 42 -12.40 13.92 2.69
C ASP A 42 -11.64 12.85 3.46
N TYR A 43 -11.55 11.65 2.90
CA TYR A 43 -10.73 10.60 3.49
C TYR A 43 -9.37 10.49 2.81
N ILE A 44 -8.37 10.09 3.59
CA ILE A 44 -7.00 9.90 3.15
C ILE A 44 -6.79 8.46 2.74
N ILE A 45 -6.31 8.24 1.52
CA ILE A 45 -5.94 6.92 1.00
C ILE A 45 -4.42 6.81 0.97
N ALA A 46 -3.89 5.82 1.69
CA ALA A 46 -2.51 5.40 1.51
C ALA A 46 -2.42 4.31 0.44
N LEU A 47 -1.66 4.61 -0.59
CA LEU A 47 -1.30 3.70 -1.66
C LEU A 47 0.12 3.17 -1.42
N TYR A 48 0.57 2.24 -2.26
CA TYR A 48 1.98 1.92 -2.46
C TYR A 48 2.37 2.22 -3.91
N TYR A 49 3.64 2.48 -4.17
CA TYR A 49 4.11 2.55 -5.55
C TYR A 49 4.42 1.13 -6.00
N PRO A 50 3.74 0.61 -7.05
CA PRO A 50 3.87 -0.79 -7.45
C PRO A 50 5.29 -1.13 -7.91
N THR A 51 5.81 -2.23 -7.43
CA THR A 51 7.11 -2.78 -7.82
C THR A 51 7.01 -4.29 -8.01
N SER A 52 7.98 -4.89 -8.68
CA SER A 52 8.17 -6.36 -8.66
C SER A 52 6.91 -7.18 -8.97
N PHE A 53 6.21 -6.83 -10.03
CA PHE A 53 4.97 -7.52 -10.47
C PHE A 53 3.79 -7.38 -9.47
N GLU A 54 3.77 -6.33 -8.67
CA GLU A 54 2.63 -5.99 -7.83
C GLU A 54 1.44 -5.52 -8.68
N VAL A 55 0.24 -5.65 -8.10
CA VAL A 55 -0.96 -5.07 -8.68
C VAL A 55 -0.78 -3.56 -8.82
N ASN A 56 -0.98 -3.04 -10.02
CA ASN A 56 -0.85 -1.62 -10.29
C ASN A 56 -2.05 -0.84 -9.74
N ILE A 57 -2.00 -0.54 -8.44
CA ILE A 57 -3.06 0.21 -7.75
C ILE A 57 -3.13 1.68 -8.18
N LEU A 58 -2.14 2.21 -8.90
CA LEU A 58 -2.19 3.58 -9.44
C LEU A 58 -3.28 3.72 -10.51
N LYS A 59 -3.80 2.63 -11.06
CA LYS A 59 -5.02 2.61 -11.89
C LYS A 59 -6.26 3.17 -11.18
N LEU A 60 -6.27 3.21 -9.84
CA LEU A 60 -7.31 3.91 -9.08
C LEU A 60 -7.38 5.41 -9.40
N LEU A 61 -6.26 6.02 -9.81
CA LEU A 61 -6.19 7.44 -10.17
C LEU A 61 -6.87 7.77 -11.52
N GLU A 62 -7.30 6.75 -12.25
CA GLU A 62 -8.11 6.90 -13.46
C GLU A 62 -9.60 7.14 -13.16
N PHE A 63 -10.02 7.02 -11.90
CA PHE A 63 -11.39 7.36 -11.48
C PHE A 63 -11.49 8.82 -11.05
N ASN A 64 -12.40 9.58 -11.67
CA ASN A 64 -12.56 11.02 -11.44
C ASN A 64 -12.91 11.40 -9.99
N HIS A 65 -13.50 10.47 -9.21
CA HIS A 65 -13.87 10.72 -7.82
C HIS A 65 -12.77 10.44 -6.79
N ILE A 66 -11.61 9.95 -7.23
CA ILE A 66 -10.43 9.81 -6.38
C ILE A 66 -9.68 11.14 -6.39
N SER A 67 -9.75 11.87 -5.30
CA SER A 67 -9.05 13.14 -5.16
C SER A 67 -7.55 12.94 -5.01
N ASN A 68 -6.77 13.53 -5.90
CA ASN A 68 -5.31 13.51 -5.81
C ASN A 68 -4.79 14.17 -4.52
N LYS A 69 -5.53 15.13 -3.96
CA LYS A 69 -5.15 15.83 -2.72
C LYS A 69 -5.15 14.95 -1.48
N ASN A 70 -5.86 13.82 -1.52
CA ASN A 70 -5.99 12.88 -0.40
C ASN A 70 -5.16 11.62 -0.55
N LEU A 71 -4.20 11.60 -1.47
CA LEU A 71 -3.32 10.48 -1.71
C LEU A 71 -2.03 10.59 -0.89
N PHE A 72 -1.62 9.46 -0.36
CA PHE A 72 -0.40 9.35 0.44
C PHE A 72 0.40 8.13 0.02
N LEU A 73 1.72 8.27 -0.02
CA LEU A 73 2.66 7.17 -0.26
C LEU A 73 3.56 6.95 0.96
N PRO A 74 4.05 5.73 1.16
CA PRO A 74 4.95 5.42 2.26
C PRO A 74 6.33 6.00 2.01
N VAL A 75 6.95 6.53 3.06
CA VAL A 75 8.36 6.91 3.12
C VAL A 75 9.04 6.14 4.23
N ILE A 76 10.14 5.48 3.89
CA ILE A 76 10.94 4.77 4.88
C ILE A 76 11.86 5.76 5.58
N GLU A 77 11.79 5.78 6.90
CA GLU A 77 12.55 6.68 7.76
C GLU A 77 13.66 5.94 8.52
N LYS A 78 14.39 6.68 9.36
CA LYS A 78 15.42 6.11 10.25
C LYS A 78 14.84 5.01 11.15
N HIS A 79 15.70 4.14 11.66
CA HIS A 79 15.34 3.02 12.55
C HIS A 79 14.26 2.08 11.98
N ASN A 80 14.25 1.88 10.64
CA ASN A 80 13.29 1.03 9.96
C ASN A 80 11.81 1.39 10.24
N SER A 81 11.54 2.65 10.57
CA SER A 81 10.19 3.18 10.66
C SER A 81 9.65 3.55 9.29
N MET A 82 8.34 3.69 9.18
CA MET A 82 7.64 4.10 7.98
C MET A 82 6.51 5.06 8.37
N ASN A 83 6.29 6.08 7.55
CA ASN A 83 5.16 6.98 7.67
C ASN A 83 4.62 7.30 6.28
N PHE A 84 3.40 7.85 6.23
CA PHE A 84 2.76 8.23 4.98
C PHE A 84 2.84 9.74 4.79
N PHE A 85 3.20 10.15 3.57
CA PHE A 85 3.32 11.55 3.18
C PHE A 85 2.48 11.82 1.95
N SER A 86 1.91 13.03 1.88
CA SER A 86 1.10 13.47 0.74
C SER A 86 1.86 13.35 -0.57
N TRP A 87 1.16 12.92 -1.60
CA TRP A 87 1.67 12.81 -2.95
C TRP A 87 0.56 13.15 -3.94
N GLU A 88 0.89 13.92 -4.96
CA GLU A 88 0.00 14.23 -6.06
C GLU A 88 0.41 13.45 -7.31
N LYS A 89 -0.58 13.07 -8.12
CA LYS A 89 -0.32 12.41 -9.39
C LYS A 89 0.62 13.27 -10.23
N HIS A 90 1.64 12.65 -10.84
CA HIS A 90 2.72 13.30 -11.61
C HIS A 90 3.75 14.08 -10.78
N GLU A 91 3.63 14.13 -9.47
CA GLU A 91 4.68 14.70 -8.64
C GLU A 91 5.94 13.82 -8.68
N VAL A 92 7.11 14.48 -8.73
CA VAL A 92 8.40 13.81 -8.77
C VAL A 92 8.61 12.94 -7.52
N LEU A 93 9.03 11.72 -7.73
CA LEU A 93 9.39 10.76 -6.69
C LEU A 93 10.91 10.55 -6.66
N LYS A 94 11.44 10.18 -5.50
CA LYS A 94 12.84 9.77 -5.34
C LYS A 94 12.94 8.29 -5.08
N VAL A 95 14.05 7.68 -5.47
CA VAL A 95 14.34 6.27 -5.17
C VAL A 95 14.98 6.17 -3.79
N ASN A 96 14.43 5.32 -2.93
CA ASN A 96 15.01 5.06 -1.62
C ASN A 96 16.08 3.95 -1.66
N LYS A 97 16.73 3.68 -0.53
CA LYS A 97 17.77 2.64 -0.40
C LYS A 97 17.34 1.20 -0.73
N TYR A 98 16.06 0.96 -0.91
CA TYR A 98 15.50 -0.34 -1.29
C TYR A 98 15.06 -0.38 -2.76
N GLY A 99 15.35 0.65 -3.55
CA GLY A 99 14.94 0.75 -4.94
C GLY A 99 13.44 1.07 -5.13
N ILE A 100 12.77 1.57 -4.09
CA ILE A 100 11.33 1.89 -4.11
C ILE A 100 11.16 3.38 -4.28
N LEU A 101 10.23 3.78 -5.16
CA LEU A 101 9.86 5.18 -5.34
C LEU A 101 9.04 5.67 -4.13
N GLU A 102 9.45 6.82 -3.59
CA GLU A 102 8.79 7.48 -2.46
C GLU A 102 8.69 8.99 -2.67
N PRO A 103 7.67 9.66 -2.14
CA PRO A 103 7.52 11.10 -2.27
C PRO A 103 8.53 11.86 -1.40
N PHE A 104 8.75 13.12 -1.72
CA PHE A 104 9.42 14.04 -0.80
C PHE A 104 8.54 14.25 0.44
N LYS A 105 9.19 14.40 1.61
CA LYS A 105 8.49 14.59 2.88
C LYS A 105 7.83 15.97 2.93
N LYS A 106 6.56 16.01 2.55
CA LYS A 106 5.70 17.20 2.68
C LYS A 106 4.78 17.05 3.89
N LYS A 107 3.49 16.93 3.67
CA LYS A 107 2.49 16.75 4.72
C LYS A 107 2.42 15.28 5.14
N LYS A 108 2.67 15.00 6.42
CA LYS A 108 2.49 13.67 7.04
C LYS A 108 1.09 13.55 7.62
N ASN A 109 0.46 12.38 7.42
CA ASN A 109 -0.83 12.11 8.06
C ASN A 109 -1.03 10.60 8.30
N ILE A 110 -2.08 10.27 9.07
CA ILE A 110 -2.54 8.90 9.31
C ILE A 110 -3.64 8.63 8.28
N PRO A 111 -3.50 7.61 7.42
CA PRO A 111 -4.53 7.29 6.43
C PRO A 111 -5.76 6.66 7.06
N HIS A 112 -6.94 6.96 6.49
CA HIS A 112 -8.21 6.31 6.82
C HIS A 112 -8.35 4.97 6.09
N VAL A 113 -7.80 4.87 4.89
CA VAL A 113 -7.72 3.65 4.08
C VAL A 113 -6.27 3.39 3.73
N MET A 114 -5.84 2.14 3.86
CA MET A 114 -4.48 1.74 3.50
C MET A 114 -4.52 0.52 2.58
N LEU A 115 -3.99 0.66 1.38
CA LEU A 115 -3.73 -0.46 0.49
C LEU A 115 -2.35 -1.03 0.80
N VAL A 116 -2.31 -2.27 1.25
CA VAL A 116 -1.09 -2.89 1.76
C VAL A 116 -0.56 -3.91 0.75
N PRO A 117 0.69 -3.76 0.27
CA PRO A 117 1.28 -4.74 -0.64
C PRO A 117 1.52 -6.07 0.08
N LEU A 118 1.36 -7.17 -0.65
CA LEU A 118 1.57 -8.51 -0.14
C LEU A 118 2.04 -9.46 -1.26
N LEU A 119 2.70 -10.55 -0.89
CA LEU A 119 3.06 -11.64 -1.81
C LEU A 119 1.95 -12.69 -1.92
N ALA A 120 1.33 -13.02 -0.80
CA ALA A 120 0.26 -14.00 -0.68
C ALA A 120 -0.56 -13.73 0.58
N PHE A 121 -1.72 -14.35 0.67
CA PHE A 121 -2.54 -14.41 1.88
C PHE A 121 -3.13 -15.81 2.03
N ASP A 122 -3.52 -16.18 3.24
CA ASP A 122 -4.14 -17.45 3.56
C ASP A 122 -5.66 -17.32 3.79
N LYS A 123 -6.32 -18.45 4.04
CA LYS A 123 -7.76 -18.51 4.33
C LYS A 123 -8.17 -17.71 5.56
N ASN A 124 -7.26 -17.54 6.50
CA ASN A 124 -7.46 -16.75 7.73
C ASN A 124 -7.15 -15.26 7.53
N LYS A 125 -6.91 -14.83 6.29
CA LYS A 125 -6.58 -13.46 5.90
C LYS A 125 -5.22 -12.96 6.45
N TYR A 126 -4.34 -13.87 6.90
CA TYR A 126 -2.97 -13.49 7.21
C TYR A 126 -2.21 -13.23 5.91
N ARG A 127 -1.53 -12.10 5.86
CA ARG A 127 -0.73 -11.71 4.70
C ARG A 127 0.73 -12.11 4.85
N LEU A 128 1.33 -12.54 3.76
CA LEU A 128 2.77 -12.73 3.61
C LEU A 128 3.35 -11.52 2.87
N GLY A 129 4.04 -10.65 3.62
CA GLY A 129 4.77 -9.51 3.04
C GLY A 129 6.19 -9.88 2.61
N TYR A 130 6.93 -8.89 2.12
CA TYR A 130 8.31 -9.04 1.61
C TYR A 130 9.39 -9.24 2.69
N GLY A 131 9.02 -9.23 3.97
CA GLY A 131 9.91 -9.58 5.08
C GLY A 131 10.59 -8.42 5.80
N LYS A 132 10.42 -7.18 5.36
CA LYS A 132 10.97 -6.00 6.04
C LYS A 132 10.12 -5.50 7.22
N GLY A 133 8.85 -5.92 7.31
CA GLY A 133 7.94 -5.64 8.43
C GLY A 133 7.53 -4.16 8.58
N PHE A 134 7.71 -3.30 7.57
CA PHE A 134 7.37 -1.87 7.65
C PHE A 134 5.90 -1.64 7.97
N TYR A 135 5.02 -2.29 7.23
CA TYR A 135 3.57 -2.18 7.42
C TYR A 135 3.11 -2.77 8.75
N ASP A 136 3.71 -3.89 9.19
CA ASP A 136 3.34 -4.52 10.47
C ASP A 136 3.70 -3.62 11.65
N ARG A 137 4.89 -3.01 11.62
CA ARG A 137 5.30 -2.03 12.64
C ARG A 137 4.44 -0.78 12.62
N TYR A 138 4.09 -0.28 11.41
CA TYR A 138 3.22 0.88 11.28
C TYR A 138 1.84 0.59 11.88
N LEU A 139 1.20 -0.50 11.46
CA LEU A 139 -0.11 -0.91 11.96
C LEU A 139 -0.10 -1.13 13.47
N ASN A 140 0.88 -1.87 14.00
CA ASN A 140 1.00 -2.09 15.44
C ASN A 140 1.11 -0.79 16.24
N LYS A 141 1.79 0.22 15.70
CA LYS A 141 1.92 1.52 16.35
C LYS A 141 0.57 2.24 16.48
N TYR A 142 -0.27 2.16 15.45
CA TYR A 142 -1.54 2.91 15.38
C TYR A 142 -2.72 2.12 15.93
N LEU A 143 -2.80 0.81 15.73
CA LEU A 143 -3.84 -0.04 16.29
C LEU A 143 -3.76 -0.14 17.83
N LYS A 144 -2.55 -0.09 18.41
CA LYS A 144 -2.39 -0.05 19.87
C LYS A 144 -2.86 1.27 20.49
N LYS A 145 -2.86 2.37 19.73
CA LYS A 145 -3.30 3.68 20.21
C LYS A 145 -4.81 3.89 20.08
N ASN A 146 -5.43 3.27 19.10
CA ASN A 146 -6.85 3.41 18.80
C ASN A 146 -7.50 2.03 18.97
N LYS A 147 -7.95 1.72 20.18
CA LYS A 147 -8.69 0.47 20.48
C LYS A 147 -10.07 0.41 19.82
N ASP A 148 -10.51 1.47 19.16
CA ASP A 148 -11.85 1.65 18.61
C ASP A 148 -11.89 1.67 17.05
N ILE A 149 -10.97 0.94 16.40
CA ILE A 149 -10.99 0.75 14.94
C ILE A 149 -11.21 -0.73 14.61
#